data_79a160bde52438ca896c108bd9691675
#
_entry.id   79a160bde52438ca896c108bd9691675
#
_cell.length_a   1.000
_cell.length_b   1.000
_cell.length_c   1.000
_cell.angle_alpha   90.00
_cell.angle_beta   90.00
_cell.angle_gamma   90.00
#
_symmetry.space_group_name_H-M   'P 1'
#
loop_
_entity.id
_entity.type
_entity.pdbx_description
1 polymer ?
#
loop_
_entity_poly.entity_id
_entity_poly.type
_entity_poly.pdbx_seq_one_letter_code
_entity_poly.pdbx_strand_id
1 'polypeptide(L)'
;MRVLVTGGAGFLGSHLCETLLNQGHDVVCADNFYTGSKNNISHLMDNKNFELVRHDVTFPLYVEVDRIFNLACPASPVHYQKDPVQTTKTSVHGAINMLGLAKRTNARILQASTSEVYGDPEIHPQTEDYWGRVNPIGIRSCYDEGKRCAETLFFDYYRQYHLDIRVIRIFNTYGPRMHPNDGRVVSNFIVQALNNKPITIYGDGSQTRSFCYVDDLITGMIKLMESHKSITGPINMGNPSEFTMIELAELVIKLTSSRSKLKFKPLPEDDPKQRQPNISLAKSKLNWSPKVSLEEGLNKTIIYFKNLLDK
;
A
#
# COMPACT_ATOMS: atom_id res chain seq x y z
N MET A 1 1.77 1.74 23.97
CA MET A 1 2.39 2.84 23.20
C MET A 1 1.31 3.55 22.43
N ARG A 2 1.47 4.86 22.20
CA ARG A 2 0.57 5.63 21.36
C ARG A 2 1.11 5.70 19.93
N VAL A 3 0.34 5.22 18.96
CA VAL A 3 0.77 5.02 17.57
C VAL A 3 -0.09 5.84 16.63
N LEU A 4 0.53 6.69 15.80
CA LEU A 4 -0.14 7.42 14.74
C LEU A 4 -0.11 6.60 13.43
N VAL A 5 -1.27 6.46 12.79
CA VAL A 5 -1.42 5.89 11.45
C VAL A 5 -2.03 6.95 10.54
N THR A 6 -1.25 7.55 9.66
CA THR A 6 -1.79 8.45 8.63
C THR A 6 -2.37 7.63 7.47
N GLY A 7 -3.49 8.08 6.88
CA GLY A 7 -4.22 7.25 5.93
C GLY A 7 -4.89 6.03 6.60
N GLY A 8 -5.20 6.16 7.90
CA GLY A 8 -5.70 5.06 8.74
C GLY A 8 -7.10 4.56 8.37
N ALA A 9 -7.92 5.36 7.67
CA ALA A 9 -9.22 4.93 7.15
C ALA A 9 -9.13 4.32 5.73
N GLY A 10 -7.93 4.25 5.16
CA GLY A 10 -7.66 3.59 3.88
C GLY A 10 -7.60 2.07 3.98
N PHE A 11 -7.30 1.42 2.84
CA PHE A 11 -7.20 -0.04 2.75
C PHE A 11 -6.18 -0.60 3.77
N LEU A 12 -4.90 -0.29 3.60
CA LEU A 12 -3.85 -0.81 4.50
C LEU A 12 -3.95 -0.24 5.91
N GLY A 13 -4.25 1.07 6.00
CA GLY A 13 -4.31 1.78 7.28
C GLY A 13 -5.35 1.19 8.23
N SER A 14 -6.52 0.80 7.74
CA SER A 14 -7.58 0.23 8.58
C SER A 14 -7.23 -1.15 9.15
N HIS A 15 -6.56 -2.00 8.37
CA HIS A 15 -6.04 -3.28 8.87
C HIS A 15 -4.92 -3.07 9.90
N LEU A 16 -4.04 -2.09 9.65
CA LEU A 16 -2.98 -1.76 10.59
C LEU A 16 -3.53 -1.21 11.91
N CYS A 17 -4.49 -0.26 11.86
CA CYS A 17 -5.14 0.26 13.06
C CYS A 17 -5.76 -0.86 13.91
N GLU A 18 -6.51 -1.76 13.27
CA GLU A 18 -7.13 -2.90 13.95
C GLU A 18 -6.08 -3.83 14.59
N THR A 19 -5.02 -4.15 13.85
CA THR A 19 -3.95 -5.03 14.36
C THR A 19 -3.23 -4.39 15.55
N LEU A 20 -2.93 -3.09 15.50
CA LEU A 20 -2.26 -2.37 16.57
C LEU A 20 -3.15 -2.29 17.84
N LEU A 21 -4.46 -2.04 17.67
CA LEU A 21 -5.42 -2.08 18.78
C LEU A 21 -5.49 -3.46 19.44
N ASN A 22 -5.52 -4.52 18.62
CA ASN A 22 -5.51 -5.90 19.13
C ASN A 22 -4.20 -6.27 19.85
N GLN A 23 -3.11 -5.56 19.57
CA GLN A 23 -1.84 -5.66 20.29
C GLN A 23 -1.79 -4.79 21.58
N GLY A 24 -2.87 -4.09 21.91
CA GLY A 24 -2.98 -3.27 23.12
C GLY A 24 -2.33 -1.89 23.01
N HIS A 25 -2.19 -1.35 21.80
CA HIS A 25 -1.72 0.02 21.57
C HIS A 25 -2.87 1.03 21.58
N ASP A 26 -2.57 2.28 21.94
CA ASP A 26 -3.44 3.42 21.69
C ASP A 26 -3.20 3.91 20.26
N VAL A 27 -4.23 3.96 19.43
CA VAL A 27 -4.10 4.25 17.99
C VAL A 27 -4.76 5.57 17.63
N VAL A 28 -3.98 6.48 17.08
CA VAL A 28 -4.46 7.71 16.45
C VAL A 28 -4.54 7.50 14.96
N CYS A 29 -5.75 7.44 14.41
CA CYS A 29 -6.04 7.31 12.99
C CYS A 29 -6.21 8.72 12.40
N ALA A 30 -5.25 9.20 11.60
CA ALA A 30 -5.37 10.47 10.88
C ALA A 30 -5.71 10.23 9.40
N ASP A 31 -6.85 10.77 8.93
CA ASP A 31 -7.29 10.61 7.54
C ASP A 31 -8.14 11.81 7.09
N ASN A 32 -8.00 12.26 5.84
CA ASN A 32 -8.84 13.31 5.26
C ASN A 32 -10.07 12.75 4.51
N PHE A 33 -10.16 11.42 4.38
CA PHE A 33 -11.18 10.67 3.64
C PHE A 33 -11.21 10.95 2.13
N TYR A 34 -10.09 11.31 1.54
CA TYR A 34 -10.01 11.47 0.08
C TYR A 34 -10.20 10.13 -0.66
N THR A 35 -9.51 9.06 -0.20
CA THR A 35 -9.69 7.68 -0.68
C THR A 35 -10.09 6.72 0.44
N GLY A 36 -9.90 7.11 1.68
CA GLY A 36 -10.32 6.37 2.86
C GLY A 36 -11.84 6.38 3.06
N SER A 37 -12.35 5.41 3.81
CA SER A 37 -13.77 5.28 4.11
C SER A 37 -14.00 5.07 5.60
N LYS A 38 -15.00 5.76 6.16
CA LYS A 38 -15.45 5.51 7.54
C LYS A 38 -15.88 4.06 7.75
N ASN A 39 -16.41 3.41 6.71
CA ASN A 39 -16.82 2.00 6.79
C ASN A 39 -15.65 1.07 7.12
N ASN A 40 -14.43 1.41 6.70
CA ASN A 40 -13.23 0.60 6.97
C ASN A 40 -12.83 0.60 8.45
N ILE A 41 -13.24 1.61 9.22
CA ILE A 41 -12.87 1.82 10.62
C ILE A 41 -14.08 1.89 11.56
N SER A 42 -15.30 1.71 11.06
CA SER A 42 -16.53 1.84 11.86
C SER A 42 -16.55 0.90 13.07
N HIS A 43 -16.04 -0.32 12.92
CA HIS A 43 -15.94 -1.33 13.98
C HIS A 43 -14.89 -1.01 15.05
N LEU A 44 -14.06 0.01 14.84
CA LEU A 44 -13.04 0.47 15.80
C LEU A 44 -13.51 1.68 16.63
N MET A 45 -14.58 2.36 16.21
CA MET A 45 -14.99 3.66 16.77
C MET A 45 -15.36 3.59 18.26
N ASP A 46 -15.87 2.46 18.72
CA ASP A 46 -16.26 2.27 20.14
C ASP A 46 -15.09 1.80 21.02
N ASN A 47 -13.92 1.58 20.43
CA ASN A 47 -12.74 1.18 21.19
C ASN A 47 -12.12 2.41 21.90
N LYS A 48 -12.04 2.39 23.22
CA LYS A 48 -11.50 3.51 24.04
C LYS A 48 -10.04 3.89 23.73
N ASN A 49 -9.29 3.00 23.09
CA ASN A 49 -7.90 3.20 22.70
C ASN A 49 -7.78 3.63 21.22
N PHE A 50 -8.91 3.92 20.53
CA PHE A 50 -8.94 4.39 19.15
C PHE A 50 -9.40 5.85 19.11
N GLU A 51 -8.58 6.69 18.48
CA GLU A 51 -8.88 8.11 18.23
C GLU A 51 -8.87 8.39 16.73
N LEU A 52 -9.97 8.94 16.22
CA LEU A 52 -10.06 9.39 14.83
C LEU A 52 -9.84 10.90 14.74
N VAL A 53 -8.81 11.31 14.00
CA VAL A 53 -8.50 12.71 13.68
C VAL A 53 -8.72 12.94 12.19
N ARG A 54 -9.71 13.78 11.82
CA ARG A 54 -9.88 14.20 10.43
C ARG A 54 -8.80 15.23 10.09
N HIS A 55 -7.79 14.83 9.31
CA HIS A 55 -6.63 15.66 9.02
C HIS A 55 -6.06 15.41 7.63
N ASP A 56 -5.61 16.47 6.97
CA ASP A 56 -4.81 16.40 5.74
C ASP A 56 -3.33 16.55 6.10
N VAL A 57 -2.54 15.52 5.80
CA VAL A 57 -1.11 15.48 6.13
C VAL A 57 -0.25 16.54 5.42
N THR A 58 -0.80 17.23 4.43
CA THR A 58 -0.13 18.40 3.81
C THR A 58 0.00 19.58 4.77
N PHE A 59 -0.70 19.55 5.89
CA PHE A 59 -0.60 20.51 6.99
C PHE A 59 0.05 19.84 8.22
N PRO A 60 0.73 20.62 9.09
CA PRO A 60 1.29 20.12 10.32
C PRO A 60 0.26 19.53 11.26
N LEU A 61 0.59 18.41 11.90
CA LEU A 61 -0.21 17.76 12.95
C LEU A 61 0.55 17.82 14.28
N TYR A 62 -0.13 18.18 15.35
CA TYR A 62 0.45 18.29 16.70
C TYR A 62 -0.22 17.28 17.63
N VAL A 63 0.41 16.12 17.81
CA VAL A 63 0.01 15.03 18.70
C VAL A 63 1.25 14.46 19.39
N GLU A 64 1.07 13.85 20.57
CA GLU A 64 2.15 13.13 21.25
C GLU A 64 2.03 11.65 20.89
N VAL A 65 3.08 11.05 20.33
CA VAL A 65 3.10 9.67 19.86
C VAL A 65 4.49 9.05 19.97
N ASP A 66 4.53 7.74 20.14
CA ASP A 66 5.77 6.94 20.21
C ASP A 66 6.19 6.38 18.84
N ARG A 67 5.21 6.14 17.96
CA ARG A 67 5.41 5.55 16.64
C ARG A 67 4.53 6.23 15.60
N ILE A 68 5.03 6.34 14.37
CA ILE A 68 4.29 6.90 13.24
C ILE A 68 4.38 5.94 12.04
N PHE A 69 3.24 5.50 11.55
CA PHE A 69 3.12 4.85 10.25
C PHE A 69 2.58 5.85 9.24
N ASN A 70 3.45 6.33 8.33
CA ASN A 70 3.07 7.32 7.32
C ASN A 70 2.60 6.61 6.04
N LEU A 71 1.28 6.37 5.96
CA LEU A 71 0.64 5.67 4.84
C LEU A 71 -0.19 6.60 3.93
N ALA A 72 -0.49 7.81 4.38
CA ALA A 72 -1.38 8.74 3.67
C ALA A 72 -0.83 9.11 2.29
N CYS A 73 -1.44 8.57 1.25
CA CYS A 73 -1.27 8.97 -0.15
C CYS A 73 -2.29 8.23 -1.01
N PRO A 74 -2.91 8.87 -2.03
CA PRO A 74 -3.64 8.13 -3.05
C PRO A 74 -2.68 7.16 -3.75
N ALA A 75 -3.03 5.87 -3.82
CA ALA A 75 -2.10 4.82 -4.24
C ALA A 75 -2.60 4.02 -5.46
N SER A 76 -3.68 4.44 -6.10
CA SER A 76 -4.15 3.83 -7.34
C SER A 76 -4.20 4.86 -8.48
N PRO A 77 -3.95 4.45 -9.73
CA PRO A 77 -3.90 5.36 -10.89
C PRO A 77 -5.14 6.25 -11.01
N VAL A 78 -6.33 5.69 -10.83
CA VAL A 78 -7.60 6.42 -10.90
C VAL A 78 -7.66 7.57 -9.89
N HIS A 79 -7.08 7.40 -8.70
CA HIS A 79 -7.14 8.40 -7.64
C HIS A 79 -5.97 9.39 -7.70
N TYR A 80 -4.72 8.93 -7.90
CA TYR A 80 -3.58 9.84 -7.89
C TYR A 80 -3.49 10.71 -9.16
N GLN A 81 -4.05 10.25 -10.30
CA GLN A 81 -4.14 11.04 -11.53
C GLN A 81 -5.30 12.02 -11.55
N LYS A 82 -6.32 11.84 -10.68
CA LYS A 82 -7.45 12.77 -10.59
C LYS A 82 -7.03 14.14 -10.09
N ASP A 83 -6.10 14.20 -9.13
CA ASP A 83 -5.47 15.42 -8.64
C ASP A 83 -3.97 15.17 -8.42
N PRO A 84 -3.18 15.26 -9.50
CA PRO A 84 -1.75 14.95 -9.46
C PRO A 84 -0.95 15.93 -8.59
N VAL A 85 -1.36 17.20 -8.55
CA VAL A 85 -0.69 18.21 -7.72
C VAL A 85 -0.90 17.90 -6.24
N GLN A 86 -2.12 17.56 -5.83
CA GLN A 86 -2.41 17.18 -4.45
C GLN A 86 -1.72 15.86 -4.08
N THR A 87 -1.61 14.92 -5.01
CA THR A 87 -0.87 13.66 -4.81
C THR A 87 0.61 13.92 -4.51
N THR A 88 1.26 14.78 -5.30
CA THR A 88 2.65 15.19 -5.06
C THR A 88 2.79 15.90 -3.71
N LYS A 89 1.91 16.85 -3.39
CA LYS A 89 1.91 17.54 -2.08
C LYS A 89 1.74 16.53 -0.94
N THR A 90 0.83 15.58 -1.04
CA THR A 90 0.60 14.56 0.00
C THR A 90 1.85 13.73 0.23
N SER A 91 2.54 13.31 -0.83
CA SER A 91 3.80 12.55 -0.71
C SER A 91 4.93 13.38 -0.09
N VAL A 92 5.14 14.62 -0.54
CA VAL A 92 6.29 15.44 -0.17
C VAL A 92 6.02 16.22 1.12
N HIS A 93 4.97 17.07 1.16
CA HIS A 93 4.64 17.85 2.37
C HIS A 93 4.20 16.92 3.51
N GLY A 94 3.45 15.85 3.20
CA GLY A 94 3.09 14.84 4.19
C GLY A 94 4.31 14.20 4.83
N ALA A 95 5.33 13.85 4.03
CA ALA A 95 6.59 13.32 4.55
C ALA A 95 7.31 14.36 5.43
N ILE A 96 7.44 15.62 4.98
CA ILE A 96 8.07 16.71 5.76
C ILE A 96 7.36 16.90 7.10
N ASN A 97 6.02 16.99 7.09
CA ASN A 97 5.23 17.23 8.30
C ASN A 97 5.34 16.05 9.30
N MET A 98 5.28 14.81 8.80
CA MET A 98 5.40 13.63 9.67
C MET A 98 6.82 13.42 10.19
N LEU A 99 7.87 13.75 9.41
CA LEU A 99 9.25 13.77 9.86
C LEU A 99 9.49 14.86 10.91
N GLY A 100 8.90 16.05 10.72
CA GLY A 100 8.91 17.13 11.71
C GLY A 100 8.23 16.72 13.01
N LEU A 101 7.08 16.05 12.94
CA LEU A 101 6.38 15.48 14.11
C LEU A 101 7.25 14.43 14.81
N ALA A 102 7.81 13.46 14.04
CA ALA A 102 8.67 12.42 14.59
C ALA A 102 9.91 12.99 15.29
N LYS A 103 10.54 14.03 14.71
CA LYS A 103 11.65 14.75 15.33
C LYS A 103 11.23 15.41 16.65
N ARG A 104 10.06 16.07 16.69
CA ARG A 104 9.56 16.76 17.87
C ARG A 104 9.24 15.79 19.02
N THR A 105 8.61 14.66 18.71
CA THR A 105 8.19 13.67 19.72
C THR A 105 9.22 12.59 20.00
N ASN A 106 10.36 12.59 19.28
CA ASN A 106 11.35 11.51 19.29
C ASN A 106 10.74 10.13 18.93
N ALA A 107 9.71 10.14 18.08
CA ALA A 107 9.02 8.93 17.64
C ALA A 107 9.78 8.22 16.52
N ARG A 108 9.75 6.88 16.50
CA ARG A 108 10.16 6.11 15.33
C ARG A 108 9.11 6.26 14.24
N ILE A 109 9.55 6.44 12.99
CA ILE A 109 8.65 6.65 11.87
C ILE A 109 8.90 5.67 10.73
N LEU A 110 7.82 5.10 10.18
CA LEU A 110 7.85 4.25 8.99
C LEU A 110 7.18 4.96 7.81
N GLN A 111 7.90 5.03 6.68
CA GLN A 111 7.38 5.51 5.39
C GLN A 111 6.87 4.35 4.56
N ALA A 112 5.60 4.38 4.19
CA ALA A 112 5.07 3.53 3.14
C ALA A 112 5.50 4.08 1.77
N SER A 113 6.60 3.56 1.25
CA SER A 113 7.02 3.70 -0.13
C SER A 113 6.39 2.60 -0.99
N THR A 114 6.81 2.46 -2.21
CA THR A 114 6.16 1.64 -3.22
C THR A 114 7.16 1.01 -4.18
N SER A 115 6.79 -0.08 -4.83
CA SER A 115 7.54 -0.63 -5.97
C SER A 115 7.57 0.31 -7.18
N GLU A 116 6.71 1.33 -7.24
CA GLU A 116 6.69 2.32 -8.32
C GLU A 116 7.97 3.16 -8.37
N VAL A 117 8.74 3.25 -7.27
CA VAL A 117 10.08 3.89 -7.25
C VAL A 117 11.08 3.24 -8.21
N TYR A 118 10.81 2.01 -8.65
CA TYR A 118 11.61 1.30 -9.64
C TYR A 118 11.25 1.63 -11.09
N GLY A 119 10.08 2.25 -11.33
CA GLY A 119 9.59 2.60 -12.66
C GLY A 119 9.36 1.38 -13.55
N ASP A 120 9.79 1.46 -14.82
CA ASP A 120 9.86 0.30 -15.74
C ASP A 120 11.23 -0.38 -15.58
N PRO A 121 11.33 -1.42 -14.73
CA PRO A 121 12.60 -1.92 -14.25
C PRO A 121 13.36 -2.73 -15.30
N GLU A 122 14.68 -2.54 -15.35
CA GLU A 122 15.62 -3.34 -16.16
C GLU A 122 16.13 -4.56 -15.39
N ILE A 123 15.94 -4.58 -14.05
CA ILE A 123 16.33 -5.69 -13.16
C ILE A 123 15.08 -6.44 -12.70
N HIS A 124 15.10 -7.75 -12.83
CA HIS A 124 14.02 -8.66 -12.44
C HIS A 124 14.57 -9.92 -11.75
N PRO A 125 14.12 -10.29 -10.53
CA PRO A 125 13.29 -9.52 -9.59
C PRO A 125 13.96 -8.21 -9.11
N GLN A 126 13.18 -7.18 -8.72
CA GLN A 126 13.72 -5.92 -8.24
C GLN A 126 14.35 -6.07 -6.87
N THR A 127 15.60 -5.59 -6.74
CA THR A 127 16.37 -5.53 -5.50
C THR A 127 16.40 -4.11 -4.94
N GLU A 128 16.65 -3.95 -3.63
CA GLU A 128 16.58 -2.63 -2.98
C GLU A 128 17.72 -1.68 -3.37
N ASP A 129 18.84 -2.20 -3.86
CA ASP A 129 19.98 -1.45 -4.39
C ASP A 129 19.79 -0.93 -5.84
N TYR A 130 18.75 -1.40 -6.53
CA TYR A 130 18.37 -0.88 -7.83
C TYR A 130 17.71 0.50 -7.73
N TRP A 131 18.31 1.51 -8.38
CA TRP A 131 17.84 2.90 -8.29
C TRP A 131 16.57 3.21 -9.08
N GLY A 132 16.19 2.30 -9.98
CA GLY A 132 14.97 2.44 -10.77
C GLY A 132 15.15 3.25 -12.05
N ARG A 133 14.13 3.13 -12.92
CA ARG A 133 13.99 3.87 -14.18
C ARG A 133 12.60 4.49 -14.25
N VAL A 134 12.44 5.62 -13.59
CA VAL A 134 11.17 6.35 -13.53
C VAL A 134 11.12 7.42 -14.61
N ASN A 135 9.97 7.58 -15.27
CA ASN A 135 9.71 8.73 -16.12
C ASN A 135 9.38 9.96 -15.25
N PRO A 136 10.24 11.00 -15.18
CA PRO A 136 10.05 12.11 -14.23
C PRO A 136 8.93 13.08 -14.63
N ILE A 137 8.42 13.01 -15.86
CA ILE A 137 7.40 13.92 -16.42
C ILE A 137 6.17 13.17 -16.97
N GLY A 138 6.07 11.86 -16.76
CA GLY A 138 4.95 11.05 -17.19
C GLY A 138 3.69 11.27 -16.34
N ILE A 139 2.57 10.73 -16.78
CA ILE A 139 1.28 10.88 -16.08
C ILE A 139 1.25 10.24 -14.69
N ARG A 140 2.21 9.33 -14.38
CA ARG A 140 2.37 8.65 -13.08
C ARG A 140 3.36 9.36 -12.15
N SER A 141 4.14 10.34 -12.64
CA SER A 141 5.26 10.96 -11.92
C SER A 141 4.83 11.64 -10.62
N CYS A 142 3.61 12.15 -10.54
CA CYS A 142 3.06 12.74 -9.31
C CYS A 142 3.10 11.76 -8.12
N TYR A 143 2.93 10.47 -8.39
CA TYR A 143 3.03 9.42 -7.38
C TYR A 143 4.46 8.87 -7.28
N ASP A 144 5.04 8.46 -8.41
CA ASP A 144 6.32 7.78 -8.47
C ASP A 144 7.46 8.66 -7.95
N GLU A 145 7.63 9.87 -8.48
CA GLU A 145 8.62 10.85 -8.01
C GLU A 145 8.28 11.43 -6.62
N GLY A 146 6.98 11.59 -6.32
CA GLY A 146 6.55 11.98 -4.98
C GLY A 146 7.02 10.99 -3.91
N LYS A 147 6.93 9.68 -4.17
CA LYS A 147 7.42 8.63 -3.27
C LYS A 147 8.94 8.55 -3.22
N ARG A 148 9.64 8.74 -4.35
CA ARG A 148 11.12 8.83 -4.39
C ARG A 148 11.62 10.03 -3.57
N CYS A 149 10.99 11.19 -3.72
CA CYS A 149 11.30 12.38 -2.91
C CYS A 149 11.07 12.12 -1.41
N ALA A 150 9.97 11.43 -1.05
CA ALA A 150 9.72 11.05 0.33
C ALA A 150 10.82 10.13 0.90
N GLU A 151 11.30 9.13 0.15
CA GLU A 151 12.45 8.32 0.57
C GLU A 151 13.69 9.19 0.81
N THR A 152 14.02 10.09 -0.13
CA THR A 152 15.15 11.04 0.03
C THR A 152 15.04 11.83 1.33
N LEU A 153 13.88 12.44 1.61
CA LEU A 153 13.64 13.20 2.84
C LEU A 153 13.85 12.35 4.10
N PHE A 154 13.37 11.09 4.11
CA PHE A 154 13.55 10.19 5.24
C PHE A 154 15.03 9.93 5.53
N PHE A 155 15.82 9.63 4.49
CA PHE A 155 17.26 9.41 4.65
C PHE A 155 18.04 10.68 4.98
N ASP A 156 17.59 11.88 4.51
CA ASP A 156 18.19 13.16 4.90
C ASP A 156 17.95 13.46 6.39
N TYR A 157 16.73 13.24 6.89
CA TYR A 157 16.44 13.39 8.32
C TYR A 157 17.23 12.39 9.18
N TYR A 158 17.41 11.14 8.69
CA TYR A 158 18.28 10.17 9.35
C TYR A 158 19.73 10.64 9.42
N ARG A 159 20.29 11.10 8.30
CA ARG A 159 21.69 11.56 8.23
C ARG A 159 21.92 12.83 9.07
N GLN A 160 20.99 13.79 8.99
CA GLN A 160 21.16 15.09 9.62
C GLN A 160 20.75 15.11 11.10
N TYR A 161 19.70 14.40 11.46
CA TYR A 161 19.09 14.48 12.79
C TYR A 161 19.11 13.15 13.56
N HIS A 162 19.66 12.10 12.99
CA HIS A 162 19.70 10.75 13.57
C HIS A 162 18.29 10.23 13.93
N LEU A 163 17.28 10.63 13.15
CA LEU A 163 15.91 10.21 13.36
C LEU A 163 15.76 8.70 13.12
N ASP A 164 15.04 8.00 13.98
CA ASP A 164 14.83 6.57 13.89
C ASP A 164 13.77 6.23 12.82
N ILE A 165 14.21 6.06 11.57
CA ILE A 165 13.36 5.86 10.41
C ILE A 165 13.25 4.40 9.99
N ARG A 166 12.16 4.08 9.28
CA ARG A 166 11.97 2.85 8.51
C ARG A 166 11.40 3.20 7.14
N VAL A 167 11.87 2.55 6.09
CA VAL A 167 11.33 2.69 4.73
C VAL A 167 10.96 1.31 4.20
N ILE A 168 9.68 1.14 3.82
CA ILE A 168 9.17 -0.08 3.20
C ILE A 168 8.78 0.22 1.75
N ARG A 169 9.22 -0.61 0.79
CA ARG A 169 8.75 -0.59 -0.60
C ARG A 169 7.71 -1.66 -0.80
N ILE A 170 6.45 -1.23 -0.84
CA ILE A 170 5.28 -2.11 -0.93
C ILE A 170 5.04 -2.49 -2.37
N PHE A 171 4.97 -3.79 -2.65
CA PHE A 171 4.53 -4.35 -3.91
C PHE A 171 3.01 -4.58 -3.91
N ASN A 172 2.43 -4.97 -5.07
CA ASN A 172 0.98 -5.09 -5.21
C ASN A 172 0.37 -5.89 -4.07
N THR A 173 -0.53 -5.25 -3.35
CA THR A 173 -1.22 -5.82 -2.20
C THR A 173 -2.72 -5.79 -2.43
N TYR A 174 -3.41 -6.85 -2.00
CA TYR A 174 -4.84 -7.02 -2.13
C TYR A 174 -5.47 -7.58 -0.86
N GLY A 175 -6.79 -7.42 -0.71
CA GLY A 175 -7.53 -7.93 0.44
C GLY A 175 -8.86 -7.21 0.67
N PRO A 176 -9.58 -7.57 1.73
CA PRO A 176 -10.77 -6.85 2.19
C PRO A 176 -10.49 -5.36 2.41
N ARG A 177 -11.53 -4.53 2.37
CA ARG A 177 -11.47 -3.05 2.52
C ARG A 177 -10.76 -2.30 1.38
N MET A 178 -10.37 -2.99 0.28
CA MET A 178 -10.05 -2.28 -0.96
C MET A 178 -11.30 -1.56 -1.48
N HIS A 179 -11.07 -0.40 -2.11
CA HIS A 179 -12.18 0.32 -2.74
C HIS A 179 -12.65 -0.44 -4.00
N PRO A 180 -13.96 -0.68 -4.20
CA PRO A 180 -14.46 -1.47 -5.33
C PRO A 180 -14.15 -0.84 -6.70
N ASN A 181 -13.94 0.47 -6.75
CA ASN A 181 -13.64 1.24 -7.96
C ASN A 181 -12.24 1.86 -7.93
N ASP A 182 -11.26 1.21 -7.28
CA ASP A 182 -9.91 1.77 -7.18
C ASP A 182 -9.05 1.56 -8.44
N GLY A 183 -9.57 0.81 -9.42
CA GLY A 183 -8.89 0.59 -10.70
C GLY A 183 -7.79 -0.47 -10.67
N ARG A 184 -7.43 -1.04 -9.52
CA ARG A 184 -6.43 -2.11 -9.43
C ARG A 184 -7.00 -3.44 -9.89
N VAL A 185 -6.13 -4.30 -10.45
CA VAL A 185 -6.55 -5.50 -11.18
C VAL A 185 -7.39 -6.46 -10.34
N VAL A 186 -6.99 -6.75 -9.09
CA VAL A 186 -7.70 -7.74 -8.24
C VAL A 186 -9.11 -7.27 -7.91
N SER A 187 -9.29 -6.02 -7.44
CA SER A 187 -10.61 -5.47 -7.15
C SER A 187 -11.49 -5.40 -8.39
N ASN A 188 -10.92 -4.93 -9.52
CA ASN A 188 -11.66 -4.85 -10.79
C ASN A 188 -12.17 -6.23 -11.24
N PHE A 189 -11.29 -7.25 -11.24
CA PHE A 189 -11.67 -8.59 -11.68
C PHE A 189 -12.76 -9.20 -10.79
N ILE A 190 -12.62 -9.06 -9.46
CA ILE A 190 -13.61 -9.56 -8.50
C ILE A 190 -14.96 -8.85 -8.71
N VAL A 191 -14.98 -7.51 -8.78
CA VAL A 191 -16.21 -6.75 -8.95
C VAL A 191 -16.87 -7.05 -10.30
N GLN A 192 -16.09 -7.16 -11.37
CA GLN A 192 -16.60 -7.53 -12.70
C GLN A 192 -17.19 -8.96 -12.68
N ALA A 193 -16.48 -9.91 -12.08
CA ALA A 193 -16.93 -11.31 -11.99
C ALA A 193 -18.22 -11.46 -11.16
N LEU A 194 -18.30 -10.83 -9.98
CA LEU A 194 -19.50 -10.85 -9.13
C LEU A 194 -20.74 -10.28 -9.83
N ASN A 195 -20.54 -9.30 -10.73
CA ASN A 195 -21.61 -8.72 -11.53
C ASN A 195 -21.85 -9.44 -12.87
N ASN A 196 -21.20 -10.56 -13.14
CA ASN A 196 -21.20 -11.25 -14.43
C ASN A 196 -20.89 -10.35 -15.64
N LYS A 197 -20.09 -9.28 -15.42
CA LYS A 197 -19.60 -8.38 -16.47
C LYS A 197 -18.31 -8.92 -17.08
N PRO A 198 -17.98 -8.62 -18.35
CA PRO A 198 -16.72 -9.02 -18.94
C PRO A 198 -15.52 -8.55 -18.10
N ILE A 199 -14.56 -9.44 -17.83
CA ILE A 199 -13.32 -9.11 -17.15
C ILE A 199 -12.39 -8.43 -18.14
N THR A 200 -11.97 -7.21 -17.83
CA THR A 200 -11.13 -6.39 -18.70
C THR A 200 -9.66 -6.71 -18.47
N ILE A 201 -9.00 -7.29 -19.48
CA ILE A 201 -7.55 -7.51 -19.53
C ILE A 201 -6.93 -6.46 -20.45
N TYR A 202 -5.89 -5.78 -19.96
CA TYR A 202 -5.09 -4.86 -20.77
C TYR A 202 -3.93 -5.62 -21.41
N GLY A 203 -3.64 -5.32 -22.70
CA GLY A 203 -2.67 -6.08 -23.50
C GLY A 203 -3.20 -7.46 -23.87
N ASP A 204 -2.29 -8.42 -24.06
CA ASP A 204 -2.57 -9.83 -24.39
C ASP A 204 -2.79 -10.71 -23.12
N GLY A 205 -2.58 -10.14 -21.93
CA GLY A 205 -2.75 -10.83 -20.65
C GLY A 205 -1.58 -11.73 -20.24
N SER A 206 -0.50 -11.76 -21.01
CA SER A 206 0.73 -12.52 -20.70
C SER A 206 1.62 -11.83 -19.65
N GLN A 207 1.42 -10.52 -19.43
CA GLN A 207 2.17 -9.77 -18.42
C GLN A 207 1.94 -10.36 -17.03
N THR A 208 3.05 -10.49 -16.27
CA THR A 208 3.02 -11.07 -14.93
C THR A 208 2.98 -9.99 -13.84
N ARG A 209 2.33 -10.33 -12.74
CA ARG A 209 2.33 -9.56 -11.50
C ARG A 209 2.36 -10.51 -10.31
N SER A 210 2.95 -10.03 -9.24
CA SER A 210 2.91 -10.70 -7.94
C SER A 210 1.92 -10.01 -7.02
N PHE A 211 1.23 -10.77 -6.17
CA PHE A 211 0.18 -10.25 -5.29
C PHE A 211 0.38 -10.71 -3.85
N CYS A 212 0.54 -9.78 -2.94
CA CYS A 212 0.66 -10.01 -1.51
C CYS A 212 -0.69 -9.83 -0.82
N TYR A 213 -1.07 -10.78 0.02
CA TYR A 213 -2.27 -10.61 0.82
C TYR A 213 -2.03 -9.61 1.97
N VAL A 214 -3.05 -8.82 2.31
CA VAL A 214 -2.93 -7.70 3.24
C VAL A 214 -2.39 -8.09 4.61
N ASP A 215 -2.80 -9.22 5.19
CA ASP A 215 -2.36 -9.64 6.53
C ASP A 215 -0.86 -9.94 6.57
N ASP A 216 -0.32 -10.52 5.49
CA ASP A 216 1.12 -10.73 5.35
C ASP A 216 1.87 -9.40 5.32
N LEU A 217 1.38 -8.43 4.53
CA LEU A 217 1.98 -7.11 4.46
C LEU A 217 1.95 -6.38 5.81
N ILE A 218 0.79 -6.36 6.50
CA ILE A 218 0.66 -5.72 7.82
C ILE A 218 1.64 -6.35 8.82
N THR A 219 1.75 -7.67 8.83
CA THR A 219 2.73 -8.38 9.66
C THR A 219 4.16 -7.93 9.34
N GLY A 220 4.50 -7.77 8.06
CA GLY A 220 5.80 -7.27 7.62
C GLY A 220 6.07 -5.83 8.06
N MET A 221 5.08 -4.95 7.92
CA MET A 221 5.18 -3.55 8.35
C MET A 221 5.45 -3.43 9.86
N ILE A 222 4.75 -4.22 10.68
CA ILE A 222 4.95 -4.23 12.13
C ILE A 222 6.35 -4.78 12.47
N LYS A 223 6.79 -5.88 11.85
CA LYS A 223 8.15 -6.41 12.04
C LYS A 223 9.24 -5.40 11.67
N LEU A 224 9.04 -4.64 10.58
CA LEU A 224 9.98 -3.58 10.21
C LEU A 224 9.95 -2.43 11.21
N MET A 225 8.77 -1.99 11.67
CA MET A 225 8.64 -0.97 12.71
C MET A 225 9.37 -1.38 13.99
N GLU A 226 9.25 -2.64 14.43
CA GLU A 226 9.86 -3.15 15.66
C GLU A 226 11.31 -3.62 15.50
N SER A 227 11.87 -3.55 14.29
CA SER A 227 13.24 -4.00 14.01
C SER A 227 14.29 -3.16 14.72
N HIS A 228 15.51 -3.70 14.82
CA HIS A 228 16.65 -2.98 15.40
C HIS A 228 16.91 -1.65 14.66
N LYS A 229 17.34 -0.61 15.39
CA LYS A 229 17.53 0.76 14.84
C LYS A 229 18.51 0.84 13.66
N SER A 230 19.40 -0.12 13.47
CA SER A 230 20.29 -0.19 12.30
C SER A 230 19.58 -0.60 11.00
N ILE A 231 18.33 -1.05 11.07
CA ILE A 231 17.55 -1.48 9.90
C ILE A 231 16.64 -0.33 9.48
N THR A 232 17.19 0.61 8.70
CA THR A 232 16.44 1.77 8.20
C THR A 232 15.60 1.45 6.97
N GLY A 233 15.95 0.42 6.23
CA GLY A 233 15.43 0.12 4.89
C GLY A 233 16.27 0.84 3.79
N PRO A 234 15.74 0.94 2.54
CA PRO A 234 14.44 0.41 2.15
C PRO A 234 14.38 -1.11 2.22
N ILE A 235 13.21 -1.67 2.50
CA ILE A 235 12.95 -3.12 2.48
C ILE A 235 11.78 -3.40 1.54
N ASN A 236 11.99 -4.27 0.55
CA ASN A 236 10.93 -4.75 -0.32
C ASN A 236 10.00 -5.70 0.42
N MET A 237 8.69 -5.44 0.35
CA MET A 237 7.67 -6.35 0.87
C MET A 237 6.60 -6.63 -0.17
N GLY A 238 6.43 -7.91 -0.47
CA GLY A 238 5.49 -8.44 -1.44
C GLY A 238 5.58 -9.94 -1.52
N ASN A 239 4.77 -10.55 -2.36
CA ASN A 239 4.85 -11.97 -2.64
C ASN A 239 5.66 -12.18 -3.93
N PRO A 240 6.74 -12.98 -3.94
CA PRO A 240 7.53 -13.21 -5.15
C PRO A 240 6.87 -14.15 -6.17
N SER A 241 5.76 -14.80 -5.83
CA SER A 241 5.03 -15.67 -6.76
C SER A 241 4.30 -14.82 -7.81
N GLU A 242 4.62 -15.05 -9.08
CA GLU A 242 4.02 -14.34 -10.21
C GLU A 242 2.86 -15.11 -10.82
N PHE A 243 1.90 -14.36 -11.32
CA PHE A 243 0.76 -14.86 -12.06
C PHE A 243 0.53 -13.99 -13.30
N THR A 244 0.16 -14.59 -14.41
CA THR A 244 -0.31 -13.85 -15.58
C THR A 244 -1.67 -13.24 -15.30
N MET A 245 -2.02 -12.20 -16.04
CA MET A 245 -3.35 -11.59 -15.91
C MET A 245 -4.46 -12.56 -16.32
N ILE A 246 -4.19 -13.47 -17.25
CA ILE A 246 -5.13 -14.52 -17.66
C ILE A 246 -5.36 -15.51 -16.50
N GLU A 247 -4.29 -16.05 -15.90
CA GLU A 247 -4.40 -16.98 -14.76
C GLU A 247 -5.17 -16.36 -13.58
N LEU A 248 -4.90 -15.09 -13.27
CA LEU A 248 -5.65 -14.39 -12.21
C LEU A 248 -7.14 -14.27 -12.57
N ALA A 249 -7.46 -13.91 -13.81
CA ALA A 249 -8.85 -13.75 -14.25
C ALA A 249 -9.61 -15.07 -14.22
N GLU A 250 -9.01 -16.15 -14.72
CA GLU A 250 -9.59 -17.50 -14.71
C GLU A 250 -9.83 -18.02 -13.29
N LEU A 251 -8.86 -17.78 -12.39
CA LEU A 251 -9.01 -18.12 -10.96
C LEU A 251 -10.17 -17.35 -10.32
N VAL A 252 -10.29 -16.04 -10.58
CA VAL A 252 -11.40 -15.22 -10.05
C VAL A 252 -12.74 -15.71 -10.61
N ILE A 253 -12.85 -16.03 -11.92
CA ILE A 253 -14.07 -16.59 -12.52
C ILE A 253 -14.45 -17.89 -11.83
N LYS A 254 -13.50 -18.79 -11.64
CA LYS A 254 -13.69 -20.08 -10.95
C LYS A 254 -14.22 -19.89 -9.53
N LEU A 255 -13.53 -19.05 -8.71
CA LEU A 255 -13.87 -18.86 -7.31
C LEU A 255 -15.20 -18.11 -7.09
N THR A 256 -15.61 -17.27 -8.05
CA THR A 256 -16.92 -16.58 -8.00
C THR A 256 -18.04 -17.35 -8.66
N SER A 257 -17.74 -18.48 -9.33
CA SER A 257 -18.70 -19.21 -10.19
C SER A 257 -19.35 -18.31 -11.24
N SER A 258 -18.61 -17.30 -11.73
CA SER A 258 -19.09 -16.27 -12.66
C SER A 258 -19.19 -16.83 -14.09
N ARG A 259 -20.11 -16.23 -14.89
CA ARG A 259 -20.22 -16.45 -16.34
C ARG A 259 -19.46 -15.41 -17.16
N SER A 260 -18.62 -14.60 -16.52
CA SER A 260 -17.85 -13.54 -17.16
C SER A 260 -16.93 -14.09 -18.24
N LYS A 261 -16.83 -13.34 -19.36
CA LYS A 261 -15.89 -13.63 -20.43
C LYS A 261 -14.72 -12.62 -20.34
N LEU A 262 -13.55 -13.00 -20.85
CA LEU A 262 -12.40 -12.08 -20.96
C LEU A 262 -12.63 -11.09 -22.09
N LYS A 263 -12.28 -9.81 -21.84
CA LYS A 263 -12.31 -8.72 -22.84
C LYS A 263 -10.98 -8.01 -22.83
N PHE A 264 -10.25 -8.08 -23.96
CA PHE A 264 -8.94 -7.45 -24.11
C PHE A 264 -9.06 -5.98 -24.54
N LYS A 265 -8.18 -5.13 -24.01
CA LYS A 265 -8.05 -3.70 -24.32
C LYS A 265 -6.58 -3.33 -24.51
N PRO A 266 -6.24 -2.24 -25.23
CA PRO A 266 -4.86 -1.74 -25.31
C PRO A 266 -4.26 -1.48 -23.94
N LEU A 267 -2.92 -1.66 -23.82
CA LEU A 267 -2.19 -1.33 -22.59
C LEU A 267 -2.27 0.18 -22.31
N PRO A 268 -2.41 0.60 -21.05
CA PRO A 268 -2.24 1.99 -20.64
C PRO A 268 -0.80 2.47 -20.87
N GLU A 269 -0.64 3.79 -21.04
CA GLU A 269 0.69 4.42 -21.07
C GLU A 269 1.42 4.24 -19.73
N ASP A 270 2.75 4.09 -19.77
CA ASP A 270 3.65 3.97 -18.62
C ASP A 270 3.34 2.78 -17.67
N ASP A 271 2.58 1.75 -18.13
CA ASP A 271 2.35 0.56 -17.29
C ASP A 271 3.57 -0.38 -17.33
N PRO A 272 4.24 -0.67 -16.20
CA PRO A 272 5.43 -1.52 -16.19
C PRO A 272 5.14 -2.92 -16.72
N LYS A 273 6.09 -3.49 -17.49
CA LYS A 273 5.92 -4.83 -18.07
C LYS A 273 6.00 -5.95 -17.02
N GLN A 274 6.91 -5.82 -16.05
CA GLN A 274 7.17 -6.83 -15.03
C GLN A 274 7.36 -6.18 -13.65
N ARG A 275 6.85 -6.84 -12.60
CA ARG A 275 7.02 -6.37 -11.24
C ARG A 275 7.00 -7.53 -10.25
N GLN A 276 8.20 -7.88 -9.75
CA GLN A 276 8.39 -8.97 -8.79
C GLN A 276 9.39 -8.53 -7.71
N PRO A 277 9.04 -8.62 -6.41
CA PRO A 277 9.98 -8.25 -5.35
C PRO A 277 11.06 -9.32 -5.16
N ASN A 278 12.32 -8.91 -5.05
CA ASN A 278 13.29 -9.68 -4.30
C ASN A 278 13.06 -9.39 -2.81
N ILE A 279 12.75 -10.41 -2.02
CA ILE A 279 12.44 -10.29 -0.57
C ILE A 279 13.56 -10.86 0.33
N SER A 280 14.79 -11.01 -0.20
CA SER A 280 15.92 -11.59 0.55
C SER A 280 16.26 -10.76 1.78
N LEU A 281 16.20 -9.42 1.71
CA LEU A 281 16.41 -8.56 2.88
C LEU A 281 15.29 -8.72 3.91
N ALA A 282 14.03 -8.78 3.51
CA ALA A 282 12.92 -9.01 4.42
C ALA A 282 13.05 -10.37 5.14
N LYS A 283 13.45 -11.43 4.42
CA LYS A 283 13.70 -12.74 5.01
C LYS A 283 14.86 -12.71 6.02
N SER A 284 16.02 -12.17 5.61
CA SER A 284 17.23 -12.21 6.43
C SER A 284 17.22 -11.24 7.62
N LYS A 285 16.64 -10.03 7.44
CA LYS A 285 16.65 -8.98 8.48
C LYS A 285 15.45 -9.03 9.40
N LEU A 286 14.29 -9.51 8.92
CA LEU A 286 13.03 -9.45 9.65
C LEU A 286 12.42 -10.84 9.91
N ASN A 287 13.03 -11.92 9.40
CA ASN A 287 12.42 -13.25 9.40
C ASN A 287 10.97 -13.19 8.92
N TRP A 288 10.77 -12.52 7.76
CA TRP A 288 9.47 -12.33 7.15
C TRP A 288 9.42 -12.90 5.74
N SER A 289 8.33 -13.57 5.45
CA SER A 289 7.92 -13.99 4.11
C SER A 289 6.40 -14.07 4.06
N PRO A 290 5.76 -13.86 2.88
CA PRO A 290 4.33 -14.04 2.73
C PRO A 290 3.95 -15.51 2.96
N LYS A 291 2.78 -15.75 3.56
CA LYS A 291 2.28 -17.08 3.94
C LYS A 291 0.97 -17.43 3.27
N VAL A 292 0.15 -16.41 2.97
CA VAL A 292 -1.19 -16.60 2.41
C VAL A 292 -1.08 -16.84 0.91
N SER A 293 -1.65 -17.97 0.44
CA SER A 293 -1.71 -18.27 -0.99
C SER A 293 -2.65 -17.32 -1.73
N LEU A 294 -2.46 -17.15 -3.05
CA LEU A 294 -3.34 -16.30 -3.86
C LEU A 294 -4.80 -16.76 -3.76
N GLU A 295 -5.05 -18.06 -3.85
CA GLU A 295 -6.41 -18.62 -3.80
C GLU A 295 -7.09 -18.36 -2.44
N GLU A 296 -6.38 -18.56 -1.32
CA GLU A 296 -6.90 -18.26 0.02
C GLU A 296 -7.23 -16.78 0.18
N GLY A 297 -6.31 -15.89 -0.20
CA GLY A 297 -6.50 -14.44 -0.10
C GLY A 297 -7.63 -13.95 -1.01
N LEU A 298 -7.76 -14.50 -2.23
CA LEU A 298 -8.88 -14.18 -3.14
C LEU A 298 -10.22 -14.59 -2.53
N ASN A 299 -10.34 -15.78 -1.95
CA ASN A 299 -11.58 -16.22 -1.32
C ASN A 299 -12.03 -15.24 -0.23
N LYS A 300 -11.13 -14.82 0.67
CA LYS A 300 -11.44 -13.84 1.71
C LYS A 300 -11.86 -12.48 1.12
N THR A 301 -11.19 -12.07 0.04
CA THR A 301 -11.47 -10.80 -0.64
C THR A 301 -12.79 -10.82 -1.39
N ILE A 302 -13.12 -11.95 -2.05
CA ILE A 302 -14.39 -12.16 -2.75
C ILE A 302 -15.57 -12.12 -1.76
N ILE A 303 -15.46 -12.78 -0.60
CA ILE A 303 -16.48 -12.72 0.45
C ILE A 303 -16.75 -11.27 0.88
N TYR A 304 -15.68 -10.49 1.09
CA TYR A 304 -15.82 -9.07 1.43
C TYR A 304 -16.57 -8.29 0.36
N PHE A 305 -16.15 -8.40 -0.92
CA PHE A 305 -16.81 -7.68 -2.01
C PHE A 305 -18.25 -8.12 -2.24
N LYS A 306 -18.56 -9.42 -2.10
CA LYS A 306 -19.92 -9.93 -2.17
C LYS A 306 -20.81 -9.24 -1.13
N ASN A 307 -20.40 -9.24 0.14
CA ASN A 307 -21.12 -8.58 1.21
C ASN A 307 -21.25 -7.05 1.04
N LEU A 308 -20.30 -6.43 0.33
CA LEU A 308 -20.33 -4.99 0.04
C LEU A 308 -21.30 -4.64 -1.09
N LEU A 309 -21.43 -5.50 -2.10
CA LEU A 309 -22.26 -5.29 -3.29
C LEU A 309 -23.73 -5.70 -3.09
N ASP A 310 -23.99 -6.58 -2.11
CA ASP A 310 -25.34 -7.01 -1.73
C ASP A 310 -26.06 -5.99 -0.81
N LYS A 311 -25.37 -4.92 -0.38
CA LYS A 311 -25.93 -3.77 0.38
C LYS A 311 -26.36 -2.65 -0.51
#